data_64374081cb9e82b627f6c63efcd730d8
#
_entry.id   64374081cb9e82b627f6c63efcd730d8
#
_cell.length_a   1.000
_cell.length_b   1.000
_cell.length_c   1.000
_cell.angle_alpha   90.00
_cell.angle_beta   90.00
_cell.angle_gamma   90.00
#
_symmetry.space_group_name_H-M   'P 1'
#
loop_
_entity.id
_entity.type
_entity.pdbx_description
1 polymer ?
#
loop_
_entity_poly.entity_id
_entity_poly.type
_entity_poly.pdbx_seq_one_letter_code
_entity_poly.pdbx_strand_id
1 'polypeptide(L)'
;SGLVTAYISKIAAAYNYELHGGKQSISIETVAWYNPNLDSRWGFLASLIPMVSLTQVLALAGLSVAREREQGTFDQLMVTPLTPSQIFIGKAVPPVLIGLAQSMIVLSISIWWFGVALAGSLFTLILTMIFFLMSIVGIGLATSAVSRDMQQVMVYNFFAIMPMILLSGMVTPIKNMPPALQIFTYINPMRFAIDSVRRIYLEGAGLSLISHNYI
;
A
#
# COMPACT_ATOMS: atom_id res chain seq x y z
N SER A 1 -21.03 -4.33 -4.35
CA SER A 1 -21.57 -3.80 -5.63
C SER A 1 -22.18 -4.89 -6.52
N GLY A 2 -21.66 -6.11 -6.53
CA GLY A 2 -22.17 -7.20 -7.37
C GLY A 2 -23.66 -7.56 -7.13
N LEU A 3 -24.13 -7.50 -5.88
CA LEU A 3 -25.55 -7.72 -5.54
C LEU A 3 -26.47 -6.64 -6.15
N VAL A 4 -26.06 -5.37 -6.10
CA VAL A 4 -26.85 -4.28 -6.66
C VAL A 4 -26.95 -4.40 -8.17
N THR A 5 -25.86 -4.72 -8.84
CA THR A 5 -25.83 -4.95 -10.29
C THR A 5 -26.71 -6.15 -10.69
N ALA A 6 -26.65 -7.24 -9.93
CA ALA A 6 -27.51 -8.42 -10.15
C ALA A 6 -29.00 -8.10 -9.94
N TYR A 7 -29.35 -7.26 -8.96
CA TYR A 7 -30.72 -6.81 -8.74
C TYR A 7 -31.20 -5.91 -9.88
N ILE A 8 -30.39 -4.95 -10.31
CA ILE A 8 -30.73 -4.04 -11.43
C ILE A 8 -30.95 -4.85 -12.72
N SER A 9 -30.07 -5.80 -13.04
CA SER A 9 -30.22 -6.64 -14.23
C SER A 9 -31.48 -7.52 -14.17
N LYS A 10 -31.83 -8.02 -12.98
CA LYS A 10 -33.03 -8.83 -12.77
C LYS A 10 -34.32 -8.03 -12.91
N ILE A 11 -34.34 -6.80 -12.35
CA ILE A 11 -35.47 -5.86 -12.49
C ILE A 11 -35.66 -5.43 -13.96
N ALA A 12 -34.58 -5.08 -14.64
CA ALA A 12 -34.63 -4.69 -16.04
C ALA A 12 -35.05 -5.84 -16.95
N ALA A 13 -34.62 -7.07 -16.68
CA ALA A 13 -35.06 -8.26 -17.42
C ALA A 13 -36.56 -8.54 -17.20
N ALA A 14 -37.05 -8.41 -15.97
CA ALA A 14 -38.48 -8.57 -15.66
C ALA A 14 -39.34 -7.51 -16.36
N TYR A 15 -38.93 -6.26 -16.30
CA TYR A 15 -39.63 -5.13 -16.95
C TYR A 15 -39.62 -5.26 -18.49
N ASN A 16 -38.53 -5.72 -19.06
CA ASN A 16 -38.39 -5.96 -20.50
C ASN A 16 -39.29 -7.13 -20.97
N TYR A 17 -39.44 -8.17 -20.13
CA TYR A 17 -40.34 -9.28 -20.40
C TYR A 17 -41.82 -8.85 -20.39
N GLU A 18 -42.23 -8.00 -19.44
CA GLU A 18 -43.59 -7.47 -19.38
C GLU A 18 -43.96 -6.58 -20.57
N LEU A 19 -43.04 -5.73 -21.04
CA LEU A 19 -43.30 -4.76 -22.10
C LEU A 19 -43.23 -5.34 -23.52
N HIS A 20 -42.33 -6.31 -23.77
CA HIS A 20 -41.98 -6.74 -25.12
C HIS A 20 -42.16 -8.24 -25.36
N GLY A 21 -42.87 -8.96 -24.48
CA GLY A 21 -43.19 -10.38 -24.69
C GLY A 21 -41.97 -11.29 -24.95
N GLY A 22 -40.84 -10.99 -24.27
CA GLY A 22 -39.64 -11.82 -24.35
C GLY A 22 -38.60 -11.44 -25.41
N LYS A 23 -38.84 -10.40 -26.22
CA LYS A 23 -37.80 -9.86 -27.11
C LYS A 23 -36.88 -8.94 -26.31
N GLN A 24 -35.60 -9.29 -26.28
CA GLN A 24 -34.59 -8.56 -25.51
C GLN A 24 -34.28 -7.20 -26.21
N SER A 25 -34.97 -6.12 -25.78
CA SER A 25 -34.78 -4.78 -26.34
C SER A 25 -33.86 -3.90 -25.48
N ILE A 26 -33.56 -4.30 -24.25
CA ILE A 26 -32.67 -3.57 -23.33
C ILE A 26 -31.54 -4.50 -22.91
N SER A 27 -30.32 -4.16 -23.31
CA SER A 27 -29.09 -4.79 -22.82
C SER A 27 -28.43 -3.88 -21.80
N ILE A 28 -28.27 -4.34 -20.56
CA ILE A 28 -27.53 -3.61 -19.54
C ILE A 28 -26.08 -4.07 -19.60
N GLU A 29 -25.23 -3.21 -20.12
CA GLU A 29 -23.79 -3.40 -20.12
C GLU A 29 -23.19 -2.62 -18.95
N THR A 30 -22.63 -3.34 -17.95
CA THR A 30 -21.96 -2.73 -16.81
C THR A 30 -20.52 -2.46 -17.21
N VAL A 31 -20.17 -1.20 -17.41
CA VAL A 31 -18.80 -0.79 -17.70
C VAL A 31 -18.20 -0.15 -16.45
N ALA A 32 -17.10 -0.70 -15.98
CA ALA A 32 -16.29 -0.05 -14.95
C ALA A 32 -15.32 0.92 -15.64
N TRP A 33 -15.47 2.22 -15.40
CA TRP A 33 -14.75 3.29 -16.11
C TRP A 33 -13.22 3.16 -16.06
N TYR A 34 -12.68 2.60 -14.97
CA TYR A 34 -11.22 2.46 -14.76
C TYR A 34 -10.73 1.00 -14.88
N ASN A 35 -11.65 0.05 -15.09
CA ASN A 35 -11.34 -1.35 -15.27
C ASN A 35 -12.42 -2.01 -16.15
N PRO A 36 -12.39 -1.78 -17.47
CA PRO A 36 -13.44 -2.23 -18.41
C PRO A 36 -13.68 -3.75 -18.36
N ASN A 37 -12.64 -4.51 -18.09
CA ASN A 37 -12.70 -5.98 -18.02
C ASN A 37 -13.08 -6.53 -16.64
N LEU A 38 -13.37 -5.64 -15.64
CA LEU A 38 -13.63 -6.04 -14.25
C LEU A 38 -12.53 -6.94 -13.64
N ASP A 39 -11.30 -6.81 -14.15
CA ASP A 39 -10.18 -7.62 -13.71
C ASP A 39 -9.62 -7.15 -12.37
N SER A 40 -9.93 -7.89 -11.31
CA SER A 40 -9.42 -7.63 -9.96
C SER A 40 -7.90 -7.68 -9.87
N ARG A 41 -7.22 -8.25 -10.86
CA ARG A 41 -5.74 -8.34 -10.93
C ARG A 41 -5.09 -6.96 -10.96
N TRP A 42 -5.68 -5.97 -11.62
CA TRP A 42 -5.10 -4.64 -11.74
C TRP A 42 -4.99 -3.93 -10.40
N GLY A 43 -6.06 -4.00 -9.60
CA GLY A 43 -6.04 -3.44 -8.24
C GLY A 43 -5.08 -4.18 -7.30
N PHE A 44 -4.93 -5.50 -7.50
CA PHE A 44 -3.97 -6.31 -6.74
C PHE A 44 -2.53 -5.94 -7.10
N LEU A 45 -2.19 -5.86 -8.40
CA LEU A 45 -0.85 -5.49 -8.87
C LEU A 45 -0.43 -4.11 -8.36
N ALA A 46 -1.32 -3.11 -8.42
CA ALA A 46 -1.06 -1.78 -7.86
C ALA A 46 -0.74 -1.86 -6.35
N SER A 47 -1.40 -2.75 -5.61
CA SER A 47 -1.19 -2.92 -4.17
C SER A 47 0.10 -3.66 -3.81
N LEU A 48 0.67 -4.43 -4.75
CA LEU A 48 1.95 -5.11 -4.53
C LEU A 48 3.11 -4.10 -4.41
N ILE A 49 3.03 -2.94 -5.05
CA ILE A 49 4.09 -1.93 -5.00
C ILE A 49 4.40 -1.53 -3.55
N PRO A 50 3.46 -1.00 -2.76
CA PRO A 50 3.73 -0.66 -1.36
C PRO A 50 3.91 -1.90 -0.46
N MET A 51 3.26 -3.04 -0.76
CA MET A 51 3.34 -4.25 0.07
C MET A 51 4.75 -4.86 0.09
N VAL A 52 5.35 -5.03 -1.09
CA VAL A 52 6.70 -5.62 -1.20
C VAL A 52 7.73 -4.68 -0.59
N SER A 53 7.58 -3.37 -0.82
CA SER A 53 8.47 -2.35 -0.23
C SER A 53 8.34 -2.26 1.29
N LEU A 54 7.12 -2.43 1.86
CA LEU A 54 6.89 -2.48 3.31
C LEU A 54 7.79 -3.52 3.98
N THR A 55 7.72 -4.76 3.51
CA THR A 55 8.43 -5.88 4.15
C THR A 55 9.94 -5.71 4.14
N GLN A 56 10.47 -5.29 2.99
CA GLN A 56 11.90 -5.08 2.82
C GLN A 56 12.42 -3.90 3.64
N VAL A 57 11.75 -2.75 3.57
CA VAL A 57 12.20 -1.53 4.25
C VAL A 57 12.07 -1.65 5.75
N LEU A 58 10.99 -2.26 6.24
CA LEU A 58 10.83 -2.52 7.68
C LEU A 58 11.93 -3.44 8.21
N ALA A 59 12.30 -4.48 7.46
CA ALA A 59 13.39 -5.38 7.83
C ALA A 59 14.75 -4.65 7.85
N LEU A 60 15.07 -3.88 6.80
CA LEU A 60 16.34 -3.15 6.72
C LEU A 60 16.46 -2.10 7.83
N ALA A 61 15.43 -1.30 8.04
CA ALA A 61 15.43 -0.27 9.08
C ALA A 61 15.46 -0.90 10.48
N GLY A 62 14.67 -1.96 10.70
CA GLY A 62 14.61 -2.67 11.97
C GLY A 62 15.95 -3.31 12.35
N LEU A 63 16.65 -3.92 11.41
CA LEU A 63 17.94 -4.55 11.68
C LEU A 63 19.10 -3.56 11.82
N SER A 64 18.92 -2.30 11.43
CA SER A 64 19.99 -1.30 11.37
C SER A 64 20.66 -1.06 12.72
N VAL A 65 19.88 -0.73 13.76
CA VAL A 65 20.41 -0.43 15.12
C VAL A 65 20.70 -1.72 15.90
N ALA A 66 19.84 -2.74 15.77
CA ALA A 66 20.01 -3.99 16.48
C ALA A 66 21.32 -4.71 16.08
N ARG A 67 21.70 -4.65 14.80
CA ARG A 67 22.97 -5.19 14.33
C ARG A 67 24.16 -4.50 14.98
N GLU A 68 24.14 -3.19 15.11
CA GLU A 68 25.24 -2.44 15.76
C GLU A 68 25.35 -2.77 17.25
N ARG A 69 24.21 -2.95 17.92
CA ARG A 69 24.20 -3.39 19.33
C ARG A 69 24.78 -4.78 19.49
N GLU A 70 24.38 -5.72 18.65
CA GLU A 70 24.85 -7.12 18.70
C GLU A 70 26.34 -7.23 18.38
N GLN A 71 26.84 -6.38 17.47
CA GLN A 71 28.27 -6.30 17.12
C GLN A 71 29.11 -5.45 18.09
N GLY A 72 28.50 -4.80 19.09
CA GLY A 72 29.19 -3.94 20.04
C GLY A 72 29.73 -2.63 19.44
N THR A 73 29.28 -2.26 18.24
CA THR A 73 29.71 -1.02 17.57
C THR A 73 28.82 0.20 17.92
N PHE A 74 27.71 -0.04 18.63
CA PHE A 74 26.77 1.02 19.00
C PHE A 74 27.43 2.07 19.94
N ASP A 75 28.27 1.64 20.88
CA ASP A 75 28.97 2.54 21.80
C ASP A 75 30.00 3.41 21.07
N GLN A 76 30.61 2.89 20.00
CA GLN A 76 31.50 3.68 19.16
C GLN A 76 30.76 4.78 18.40
N LEU A 77 29.52 4.52 18.00
CA LEU A 77 28.65 5.53 17.38
C LEU A 77 28.29 6.66 18.34
N MET A 78 28.10 6.32 19.62
CA MET A 78 27.75 7.30 20.66
C MET A 78 28.87 8.28 21.03
N VAL A 79 30.14 7.90 20.80
CA VAL A 79 31.29 8.80 21.03
C VAL A 79 31.68 9.62 19.80
N THR A 80 31.03 9.41 18.65
CA THR A 80 31.25 10.23 17.47
C THR A 80 30.59 11.61 17.61
N PRO A 81 31.18 12.69 17.05
CA PRO A 81 30.61 14.05 17.14
C PRO A 81 29.40 14.24 16.19
N LEU A 82 28.54 13.21 16.04
CA LEU A 82 27.35 13.26 15.21
C LEU A 82 26.12 13.62 16.04
N THR A 83 25.26 14.45 15.47
CA THR A 83 23.97 14.75 16.09
C THR A 83 22.99 13.58 15.90
N PRO A 84 22.03 13.37 16.83
CA PRO A 84 21.02 12.31 16.70
C PRO A 84 20.25 12.36 15.35
N SER A 85 19.98 13.55 14.83
CA SER A 85 19.33 13.73 13.54
C SER A 85 20.18 13.23 12.36
N GLN A 86 21.50 13.45 12.42
CA GLN A 86 22.41 12.94 11.38
C GLN A 86 22.48 11.41 11.38
N ILE A 87 22.51 10.81 12.57
CA ILE A 87 22.47 9.37 12.74
C ILE A 87 21.14 8.82 12.18
N PHE A 88 20.02 9.45 12.54
CA PHE A 88 18.70 9.05 12.06
C PHE A 88 18.60 9.11 10.52
N ILE A 89 18.99 10.23 9.93
CA ILE A 89 19.00 10.42 8.47
C ILE A 89 19.91 9.39 7.79
N GLY A 90 21.12 9.20 8.30
CA GLY A 90 22.07 8.21 7.77
C GLY A 90 21.52 6.79 7.75
N LYS A 91 20.71 6.42 8.78
CA LYS A 91 20.06 5.10 8.87
C LYS A 91 18.76 5.01 8.07
N ALA A 92 18.07 6.14 7.85
CA ALA A 92 16.81 6.17 7.13
C ALA A 92 16.98 6.17 5.60
N VAL A 93 17.97 6.88 5.10
CA VAL A 93 18.17 7.08 3.65
C VAL A 93 18.39 5.76 2.89
N PRO A 94 19.29 4.84 3.29
CA PRO A 94 19.52 3.61 2.54
C PRO A 94 18.26 2.73 2.39
N PRO A 95 17.48 2.42 3.46
CA PRO A 95 16.25 1.65 3.30
C PRO A 95 15.22 2.34 2.39
N VAL A 96 15.10 3.68 2.45
CA VAL A 96 14.17 4.41 1.58
C VAL A 96 14.58 4.29 0.12
N LEU A 97 15.85 4.46 -0.19
CA LEU A 97 16.37 4.32 -1.57
C LEU A 97 16.17 2.91 -2.11
N ILE A 98 16.44 1.89 -1.31
CA ILE A 98 16.23 0.49 -1.68
C ILE A 98 14.73 0.23 -1.90
N GLY A 99 13.85 0.73 -1.03
CA GLY A 99 12.41 0.60 -1.15
C GLY A 99 11.86 1.29 -2.39
N LEU A 100 12.39 2.48 -2.74
CA LEU A 100 12.04 3.17 -3.98
C LEU A 100 12.49 2.39 -5.21
N ALA A 101 13.73 1.91 -5.23
CA ALA A 101 14.23 1.10 -6.34
C ALA A 101 13.37 -0.15 -6.55
N GLN A 102 13.01 -0.82 -5.46
CA GLN A 102 12.12 -2.00 -5.49
C GLN A 102 10.72 -1.66 -6.00
N SER A 103 10.16 -0.52 -5.56
CA SER A 103 8.86 -0.02 -6.07
C SER A 103 8.90 0.19 -7.58
N MET A 104 10.01 0.75 -8.10
CA MET A 104 10.19 0.95 -9.54
C MET A 104 10.33 -0.37 -10.30
N ILE A 105 11.00 -1.36 -9.73
CA ILE A 105 11.09 -2.70 -10.33
C ILE A 105 9.71 -3.34 -10.42
N VAL A 106 8.92 -3.32 -9.34
CA VAL A 106 7.56 -3.88 -9.33
C VAL A 106 6.66 -3.16 -10.33
N LEU A 107 6.76 -1.82 -10.40
CA LEU A 107 6.05 -1.01 -11.39
C LEU A 107 6.44 -1.41 -12.82
N SER A 108 7.72 -1.54 -13.11
CA SER A 108 8.22 -1.95 -14.43
C SER A 108 7.70 -3.33 -14.84
N ILE A 109 7.71 -4.29 -13.92
CA ILE A 109 7.14 -5.63 -14.15
C ILE A 109 5.63 -5.53 -14.43
N SER A 110 4.91 -4.69 -13.67
CA SER A 110 3.47 -4.49 -13.87
C SER A 110 3.15 -3.94 -15.25
N ILE A 111 3.96 -3.02 -15.78
CA ILE A 111 3.78 -2.43 -17.10
C ILE A 111 4.18 -3.40 -18.22
N TRP A 112 5.39 -3.98 -18.13
CA TRP A 112 5.97 -4.75 -19.25
C TRP A 112 5.46 -6.18 -19.32
N TRP A 113 5.26 -6.82 -18.16
CA TRP A 113 4.82 -8.23 -18.13
C TRP A 113 3.31 -8.39 -18.09
N PHE A 114 2.64 -7.57 -17.28
CA PHE A 114 1.18 -7.65 -17.12
C PHE A 114 0.40 -6.70 -18.04
N GLY A 115 1.09 -5.81 -18.76
CA GLY A 115 0.45 -4.88 -19.70
C GLY A 115 -0.44 -3.82 -19.04
N VAL A 116 -0.30 -3.59 -17.72
CA VAL A 116 -1.12 -2.63 -16.99
C VAL A 116 -0.39 -1.29 -16.98
N ALA A 117 -0.83 -0.36 -17.84
CA ALA A 117 -0.23 0.95 -17.95
C ALA A 117 -0.52 1.82 -16.71
N LEU A 118 0.47 2.64 -16.31
CA LEU A 118 0.29 3.66 -15.29
C LEU A 118 -0.58 4.79 -15.86
N ALA A 119 -1.79 4.99 -15.33
CA ALA A 119 -2.68 6.06 -15.77
C ALA A 119 -2.27 7.45 -15.24
N GLY A 120 -1.61 7.50 -14.09
CA GLY A 120 -1.21 8.74 -13.41
C GLY A 120 0.24 9.13 -13.62
N SER A 121 0.66 10.18 -12.90
CA SER A 121 2.04 10.69 -12.97
C SER A 121 2.99 9.83 -12.15
N LEU A 122 4.11 9.42 -12.77
CA LEU A 122 5.21 8.73 -12.09
C LEU A 122 5.76 9.56 -10.92
N PHE A 123 5.84 10.89 -11.08
CA PHE A 123 6.29 11.79 -10.01
C PHE A 123 5.39 11.72 -8.77
N THR A 124 4.07 11.72 -8.96
CA THR A 124 3.10 11.59 -7.86
C THR A 124 3.26 10.25 -7.14
N LEU A 125 3.49 9.17 -7.88
CA LEU A 125 3.71 7.84 -7.32
C LEU A 125 5.00 7.80 -6.49
N ILE A 126 6.12 8.32 -7.01
CA ILE A 126 7.40 8.38 -6.29
C ILE A 126 7.24 9.20 -4.99
N LEU A 127 6.59 10.36 -5.06
CA LEU A 127 6.38 11.21 -3.88
C LEU A 127 5.54 10.49 -2.80
N THR A 128 4.46 9.85 -3.21
CA THR A 128 3.61 9.04 -2.31
C THR A 128 4.43 7.91 -1.66
N MET A 129 5.25 7.21 -2.45
CA MET A 129 6.09 6.15 -1.93
C MET A 129 7.17 6.67 -0.97
N ILE A 130 7.75 7.84 -1.20
CA ILE A 130 8.71 8.46 -0.27
C ILE A 130 8.06 8.69 1.10
N PHE A 131 6.88 9.32 1.16
CA PHE A 131 6.17 9.55 2.43
C PHE A 131 5.82 8.24 3.13
N PHE A 132 5.34 7.26 2.38
CA PHE A 132 5.04 5.94 2.93
C PHE A 132 6.29 5.27 3.50
N LEU A 133 7.38 5.21 2.73
CA LEU A 133 8.63 4.57 3.15
C LEU A 133 9.27 5.26 4.34
N MET A 134 9.20 6.59 4.42
CA MET A 134 9.66 7.35 5.61
C MET A 134 8.88 6.94 6.87
N SER A 135 7.56 6.77 6.76
CA SER A 135 6.74 6.28 7.88
C SER A 135 7.15 4.86 8.31
N ILE A 136 7.41 3.97 7.33
CA ILE A 136 7.83 2.59 7.62
C ILE A 136 9.22 2.54 8.24
N VAL A 137 10.15 3.36 7.76
CA VAL A 137 11.49 3.48 8.36
C VAL A 137 11.40 3.94 9.80
N GLY A 138 10.54 4.91 10.10
CA GLY A 138 10.30 5.36 11.48
C GLY A 138 9.85 4.22 12.41
N ILE A 139 8.91 3.40 11.94
CA ILE A 139 8.45 2.22 12.68
C ILE A 139 9.59 1.18 12.82
N GLY A 140 10.34 0.91 11.75
CA GLY A 140 11.46 -0.03 11.77
C GLY A 140 12.57 0.40 12.73
N LEU A 141 12.94 1.68 12.73
CA LEU A 141 13.95 2.20 13.67
C LEU A 141 13.42 2.20 15.11
N ALA A 142 12.12 2.45 15.35
CA ALA A 142 11.51 2.34 16.66
C ALA A 142 11.54 0.90 17.19
N THR A 143 11.19 -0.10 16.36
CA THR A 143 11.29 -1.52 16.75
C THR A 143 12.73 -1.92 17.02
N SER A 144 13.69 -1.42 16.23
CA SER A 144 15.12 -1.65 16.44
C SER A 144 15.64 -1.06 17.75
N ALA A 145 15.17 0.15 18.11
CA ALA A 145 15.57 0.83 19.32
C ALA A 145 15.15 0.09 20.62
N VAL A 146 13.98 -0.57 20.58
CA VAL A 146 13.46 -1.33 21.73
C VAL A 146 14.05 -2.74 21.81
N SER A 147 14.52 -3.29 20.69
CA SER A 147 15.05 -4.65 20.62
C SER A 147 16.49 -4.75 21.16
N ARG A 148 16.81 -5.90 21.73
CA ARG A 148 18.15 -6.20 22.24
C ARG A 148 19.04 -6.90 21.20
N ASP A 149 18.44 -7.71 20.35
CA ASP A 149 19.09 -8.53 19.33
C ASP A 149 18.31 -8.53 18.02
N MET A 150 18.93 -9.04 16.94
CA MET A 150 18.32 -9.12 15.62
C MET A 150 17.13 -10.07 15.58
N GLN A 151 17.10 -11.14 16.38
CA GLN A 151 16.00 -12.10 16.40
C GLN A 151 14.72 -11.43 16.95
N GLN A 152 14.87 -10.64 18.00
CA GLN A 152 13.76 -9.89 18.60
C GLN A 152 13.18 -8.87 17.62
N VAL A 153 14.02 -8.19 16.83
CA VAL A 153 13.57 -7.31 15.75
C VAL A 153 12.73 -8.04 14.73
N MET A 154 13.15 -9.22 14.29
CA MET A 154 12.40 -10.01 13.31
C MET A 154 11.02 -10.38 13.83
N VAL A 155 10.93 -10.76 15.10
CA VAL A 155 9.64 -11.06 15.77
C VAL A 155 8.76 -9.82 15.82
N TYR A 156 9.27 -8.68 16.25
CA TYR A 156 8.49 -7.42 16.30
C TYR A 156 8.05 -6.95 14.91
N ASN A 157 8.92 -7.06 13.92
CA ASN A 157 8.58 -6.74 12.53
C ASN A 157 7.46 -7.65 12.00
N PHE A 158 7.50 -8.94 12.30
CA PHE A 158 6.43 -9.87 11.93
C PHE A 158 5.09 -9.47 12.55
N PHE A 159 5.09 -9.16 13.86
CA PHE A 159 3.90 -8.69 14.56
C PHE A 159 3.40 -7.32 14.05
N ALA A 160 4.28 -6.47 13.53
CA ALA A 160 3.89 -5.19 12.92
C ALA A 160 3.33 -5.38 11.50
N ILE A 161 3.96 -6.21 10.66
CA ILE A 161 3.57 -6.45 9.26
C ILE A 161 2.17 -7.06 9.16
N MET A 162 1.85 -8.07 9.98
CA MET A 162 0.58 -8.80 9.90
C MET A 162 -0.64 -7.88 10.04
N PRO A 163 -0.80 -7.09 11.12
CA PRO A 163 -1.93 -6.16 11.21
C PRO A 163 -1.87 -5.07 10.14
N MET A 164 -0.69 -4.59 9.73
CA MET A 164 -0.57 -3.60 8.67
C MET A 164 -1.16 -4.11 7.35
N ILE A 165 -0.86 -5.34 6.95
CA ILE A 165 -1.41 -5.94 5.72
C ILE A 165 -2.90 -6.21 5.87
N LEU A 166 -3.35 -6.83 6.96
CA LEU A 166 -4.75 -7.18 7.18
C LEU A 166 -5.66 -5.93 7.24
N LEU A 167 -5.21 -4.87 7.91
CA LEU A 167 -5.97 -3.63 8.09
C LEU A 167 -5.72 -2.60 6.96
N SER A 168 -5.01 -2.99 5.90
CA SER A 168 -4.71 -2.10 4.76
C SER A 168 -5.86 -1.92 3.77
N GLY A 169 -6.87 -2.79 3.83
CA GLY A 169 -7.94 -2.83 2.82
C GLY A 169 -7.59 -3.61 1.56
N MET A 170 -6.39 -4.24 1.49
CA MET A 170 -5.97 -5.06 0.36
C MET A 170 -6.67 -6.42 0.34
N VAL A 171 -6.66 -7.13 1.46
CA VAL A 171 -7.23 -8.46 1.62
C VAL A 171 -8.74 -8.38 1.85
N THR A 172 -9.14 -7.54 2.79
CA THR A 172 -10.55 -7.34 3.14
C THR A 172 -10.91 -5.86 2.97
N PRO A 173 -11.94 -5.53 2.17
CA PRO A 173 -12.39 -4.15 2.05
C PRO A 173 -12.74 -3.56 3.43
N ILE A 174 -12.23 -2.36 3.72
CA ILE A 174 -12.39 -1.72 5.04
C ILE A 174 -13.86 -1.57 5.41
N LYS A 175 -14.75 -1.35 4.44
CA LYS A 175 -16.20 -1.24 4.64
C LYS A 175 -16.84 -2.50 5.23
N ASN A 176 -16.20 -3.67 5.06
CA ASN A 176 -16.70 -4.96 5.56
C ASN A 176 -16.11 -5.32 6.93
N MET A 177 -15.24 -4.48 7.50
CA MET A 177 -14.66 -4.69 8.81
C MET A 177 -15.59 -4.20 9.92
N PRO A 178 -15.55 -4.79 11.14
CA PRO A 178 -16.23 -4.26 12.31
C PRO A 178 -15.83 -2.80 12.59
N PRO A 179 -16.74 -1.93 13.10
CA PRO A 179 -16.47 -0.50 13.31
C PRO A 179 -15.23 -0.23 14.16
N ALA A 180 -14.98 -1.04 15.17
CA ALA A 180 -13.80 -0.91 16.03
C ALA A 180 -12.50 -1.07 15.22
N LEU A 181 -12.42 -2.07 14.32
CA LEU A 181 -11.24 -2.29 13.47
C LEU A 181 -11.07 -1.18 12.43
N GLN A 182 -12.16 -0.60 11.94
CA GLN A 182 -12.10 0.53 10.99
C GLN A 182 -11.35 1.74 11.59
N ILE A 183 -11.53 2.01 12.88
CA ILE A 183 -10.81 3.09 13.57
C ILE A 183 -9.30 2.83 13.58
N PHE A 184 -8.87 1.60 13.88
CA PHE A 184 -7.46 1.23 13.88
C PHE A 184 -6.81 1.33 12.48
N THR A 185 -7.59 1.19 11.40
CA THR A 185 -7.04 1.35 10.05
C THR A 185 -6.54 2.77 9.77
N TYR A 186 -7.02 3.80 10.47
CA TYR A 186 -6.55 5.18 10.30
C TYR A 186 -5.12 5.41 10.78
N ILE A 187 -4.63 4.59 11.71
CA ILE A 187 -3.24 4.66 12.20
C ILE A 187 -2.28 3.92 11.24
N ASN A 188 -2.83 3.10 10.35
CA ASN A 188 -2.06 2.24 9.48
C ASN A 188 -1.58 2.97 8.21
N PRO A 189 -0.27 3.25 8.06
CA PRO A 189 0.25 3.93 6.88
C PRO A 189 0.05 3.13 5.59
N MET A 190 -0.03 1.79 5.69
CA MET A 190 -0.24 0.89 4.55
C MET A 190 -1.61 1.10 3.89
N ARG A 191 -2.66 1.44 4.67
CA ARG A 191 -3.99 1.78 4.14
C ARG A 191 -3.91 2.94 3.15
N PHE A 192 -3.27 4.04 3.58
CA PHE A 192 -3.14 5.24 2.77
C PHE A 192 -2.27 5.01 1.54
N ALA A 193 -1.18 4.26 1.70
CA ALA A 193 -0.31 3.91 0.58
C ALA A 193 -1.04 3.12 -0.50
N ILE A 194 -1.79 2.07 -0.12
CA ILE A 194 -2.55 1.26 -1.08
C ILE A 194 -3.63 2.07 -1.77
N ASP A 195 -4.41 2.87 -1.03
CA ASP A 195 -5.46 3.70 -1.61
C ASP A 195 -4.88 4.73 -2.60
N SER A 196 -3.81 5.43 -2.20
CA SER A 196 -3.14 6.42 -3.04
C SER A 196 -2.51 5.78 -4.28
N VAL A 197 -1.78 4.68 -4.13
CA VAL A 197 -1.15 4.00 -5.26
C VAL A 197 -2.21 3.45 -6.23
N ARG A 198 -3.31 2.89 -5.75
CA ARG A 198 -4.41 2.43 -6.61
C ARG A 198 -5.03 3.59 -7.40
N ARG A 199 -5.30 4.72 -6.76
CA ARG A 199 -5.86 5.90 -7.43
C ARG A 199 -4.90 6.49 -8.46
N ILE A 200 -3.62 6.59 -8.13
CA ILE A 200 -2.60 7.06 -9.09
C ILE A 200 -2.50 6.08 -10.25
N TYR A 201 -2.40 4.79 -9.95
CA TYR A 201 -2.12 3.76 -10.94
C TYR A 201 -3.28 3.51 -11.89
N LEU A 202 -4.53 3.44 -11.37
CA LEU A 202 -5.72 3.07 -12.13
C LEU A 202 -6.54 4.27 -12.59
N GLU A 203 -6.67 5.30 -11.73
CA GLU A 203 -7.57 6.43 -11.97
C GLU A 203 -6.83 7.67 -12.50
N GLY A 204 -5.51 7.64 -12.53
CA GLY A 204 -4.72 8.81 -12.96
C GLY A 204 -4.80 9.99 -12.00
N ALA A 205 -5.10 9.75 -10.71
CA ALA A 205 -5.30 10.81 -9.73
C ALA A 205 -4.03 11.67 -9.55
N GLY A 206 -4.19 12.99 -9.65
CA GLY A 206 -3.13 13.95 -9.37
C GLY A 206 -2.97 14.24 -7.88
N LEU A 207 -1.89 14.97 -7.51
CA LEU A 207 -1.57 15.32 -6.12
C LEU A 207 -2.70 16.02 -5.39
N SER A 208 -3.52 16.85 -6.05
CA SER A 208 -4.63 17.59 -5.46
C SER A 208 -5.77 16.67 -4.95
N LEU A 209 -6.02 15.57 -5.64
CA LEU A 209 -7.04 14.59 -5.25
C LEU A 209 -6.58 13.69 -4.10
N ILE A 210 -5.27 13.48 -3.99
CA ILE A 210 -4.67 12.65 -2.94
C ILE A 210 -4.57 13.43 -1.63
N SER A 211 -4.19 14.72 -1.69
CA SER A 211 -4.06 15.57 -0.50
C SER A 211 -5.37 15.71 0.29
N HIS A 212 -6.52 15.71 -0.39
CA HIS A 212 -7.83 15.81 0.26
C HIS A 212 -8.21 14.58 1.10
N ASN A 213 -7.54 13.46 0.91
CA ASN A 213 -7.77 12.22 1.68
C ASN A 213 -6.91 12.12 2.96
N TYR A 214 -5.93 13.02 3.13
CA TYR A 214 -5.03 13.06 4.30
C TYR A 214 -5.44 14.12 5.33
N ILE A 215 -6.52 14.88 5.05
CA ILE A 215 -7.14 15.83 5.97
C ILE A 215 -8.47 15.25 6.47
#